data_30f8eff0eff2197b9a8c0c8cccd8c627
#
_entry.id   30f8eff0eff2197b9a8c0c8cccd8c627
#
_cell.length_a   1.000
_cell.length_b   1.000
_cell.length_c   1.000
_cell.angle_alpha   90.00
_cell.angle_beta   90.00
_cell.angle_gamma   90.00
#
_symmetry.space_group_name_H-M   'P 1'
#
loop_
_entity.id
_entity.type
_entity.pdbx_description
1 polymer ?
#
loop_
_entity_poly.entity_id
_entity_poly.type
_entity_poly.pdbx_seq_one_letter_code
_entity_poly.pdbx_strand_id
1 'polypeptide(L)'
;MPTCADILARTLVDAGITRIFGLPGGEILDFMEAGRRAGLEFLLTRHEATASLMADATGQISGTPGVCVATLGPGAVNMTLGVANAFLDRSPLIAITAAHPTTAADRKSVV
;
A
#
# COMPACT_ATOMS: atom_id res chain seq x y z
N MET A 1 -15.31 12.48 -13.41
CA MET A 1 -14.42 13.15 -12.42
C MET A 1 -13.51 12.12 -11.78
N PRO A 2 -12.22 12.36 -11.67
CA PRO A 2 -11.31 11.40 -11.05
C PRO A 2 -11.58 11.29 -9.55
N THR A 3 -11.48 10.08 -9.03
CA THR A 3 -11.55 9.79 -7.59
C THR A 3 -10.19 10.02 -6.93
N CYS A 4 -10.15 10.04 -5.60
CA CYS A 4 -8.87 10.06 -4.87
C CYS A 4 -7.99 8.86 -5.22
N ALA A 5 -8.60 7.70 -5.45
CA ALA A 5 -7.89 6.49 -5.87
C ALA A 5 -7.23 6.68 -7.26
N ASP A 6 -7.93 7.31 -8.20
CA ASP A 6 -7.38 7.61 -9.52
C ASP A 6 -6.20 8.58 -9.44
N ILE A 7 -6.32 9.61 -8.61
CA ILE A 7 -5.25 10.61 -8.42
C ILE A 7 -4.03 9.95 -7.78
N LEU A 8 -4.23 9.14 -6.74
CA LEU A 8 -3.15 8.43 -6.08
C LEU A 8 -2.43 7.48 -7.05
N ALA A 9 -3.19 6.68 -7.80
CA ALA A 9 -2.62 5.75 -8.77
C ALA A 9 -1.78 6.46 -9.83
N ARG A 10 -2.28 7.57 -10.39
CA ARG A 10 -1.54 8.38 -11.35
C ARG A 10 -0.27 8.99 -10.75
N THR A 11 -0.35 9.50 -9.53
CA THR A 11 0.81 10.08 -8.84
C THR A 11 1.92 9.04 -8.67
N LEU A 12 1.56 7.80 -8.34
CA LEU A 12 2.53 6.71 -8.23
C LEU A 12 3.18 6.40 -9.59
N VAL A 13 2.38 6.33 -10.66
CA VAL A 13 2.90 6.11 -12.02
C VAL A 13 3.84 7.24 -12.44
N ASP A 14 3.44 8.49 -12.21
CA ASP A 14 4.25 9.66 -12.54
C ASP A 14 5.57 9.71 -11.75
N ALA A 15 5.59 9.12 -10.56
CA ALA A 15 6.80 8.95 -9.75
C ALA A 15 7.70 7.78 -10.21
N GLY A 16 7.34 7.09 -11.28
CA GLY A 16 8.12 5.98 -11.82
C GLY A 16 7.82 4.61 -11.20
N ILE A 17 6.77 4.50 -10.41
CA ILE A 17 6.36 3.24 -9.80
C ILE A 17 5.59 2.42 -10.84
N THR A 18 5.98 1.16 -10.99
CA THR A 18 5.37 0.24 -11.97
C THR A 18 4.61 -0.90 -11.30
N ARG A 19 4.87 -1.16 -10.02
CA ARG A 19 4.40 -2.34 -9.31
C ARG A 19 4.04 -2.03 -7.88
N ILE A 20 2.98 -2.66 -7.39
CA ILE A 20 2.52 -2.61 -6.00
C ILE A 20 2.47 -4.02 -5.46
N PHE A 21 2.98 -4.24 -4.25
CA PHE A 21 2.92 -5.51 -3.56
C PHE A 21 1.83 -5.47 -2.48
N GLY A 22 1.04 -6.51 -2.37
CA GLY A 22 0.02 -6.50 -1.32
C GLY A 22 -0.90 -7.69 -1.29
N LEU A 23 -1.83 -7.60 -0.36
CA LEU A 23 -2.91 -8.55 -0.17
C LEU A 23 -4.24 -7.79 -0.23
N PRO A 24 -5.15 -8.17 -1.15
CA PRO A 24 -6.39 -7.42 -1.33
C PRO A 24 -7.32 -7.55 -0.13
N GLY A 25 -8.12 -6.52 0.07
CA GLY A 25 -9.22 -6.46 1.01
C GLY A 25 -10.26 -5.48 0.50
N GLY A 26 -11.48 -5.53 1.02
CA GLY A 26 -12.61 -4.76 0.50
C GLY A 26 -12.32 -3.27 0.38
N GLU A 27 -11.63 -2.71 1.35
CA GLU A 27 -11.40 -1.26 1.44
C GLU A 27 -10.39 -0.73 0.43
N ILE A 28 -9.58 -1.59 -0.18
CA ILE A 28 -8.55 -1.16 -1.15
C ILE A 28 -8.90 -1.50 -2.60
N LEU A 29 -10.07 -2.09 -2.85
CA LEU A 29 -10.46 -2.54 -4.19
C LEU A 29 -10.55 -1.39 -5.19
N ASP A 30 -11.08 -0.25 -4.78
CA ASP A 30 -11.16 0.94 -5.64
C ASP A 30 -9.77 1.43 -6.04
N PHE A 31 -8.83 1.41 -5.10
CA PHE A 31 -7.45 1.76 -5.38
C PHE A 31 -6.76 0.74 -6.30
N MET A 32 -7.00 -0.55 -6.10
CA MET A 32 -6.48 -1.60 -6.98
C MET A 32 -6.97 -1.43 -8.41
N GLU A 33 -8.27 -1.15 -8.59
CA GLU A 33 -8.85 -0.94 -9.91
C GLU A 33 -8.31 0.34 -10.57
N ALA A 34 -8.18 1.42 -9.80
CA ALA A 34 -7.55 2.65 -10.29
C ALA A 34 -6.09 2.41 -10.72
N GLY A 35 -5.35 1.63 -9.93
CA GLY A 35 -3.98 1.24 -10.25
C GLY A 35 -3.90 0.43 -11.55
N ARG A 36 -4.78 -0.54 -11.72
CA ARG A 36 -4.87 -1.33 -12.95
C ARG A 36 -5.12 -0.45 -14.17
N ARG A 37 -6.06 0.49 -14.09
CA ARG A 37 -6.35 1.43 -15.17
C ARG A 37 -5.17 2.36 -15.47
N ALA A 38 -4.41 2.73 -14.45
CA ALA A 38 -3.22 3.57 -14.60
C ALA A 38 -1.99 2.81 -15.12
N GLY A 39 -2.06 1.48 -15.20
CA GLY A 39 -0.97 0.64 -15.69
C GLY A 39 -0.06 0.08 -14.60
N LEU A 40 -0.45 0.19 -13.32
CA LEU A 40 0.27 -0.45 -12.22
C LEU A 40 0.02 -1.96 -12.21
N GLU A 41 1.09 -2.73 -12.07
CA GLU A 41 1.00 -4.16 -11.82
C GLU A 41 0.76 -4.39 -10.32
N PHE A 42 -0.26 -5.17 -9.98
CA PHE A 42 -0.50 -5.60 -8.61
C PHE A 42 0.06 -7.01 -8.41
N LEU A 43 1.10 -7.13 -7.59
CA LEU A 43 1.70 -8.41 -7.27
C LEU A 43 1.13 -8.91 -5.94
N LEU A 44 0.32 -9.96 -6.03
CA LEU A 44 -0.32 -10.57 -4.88
C LEU A 44 0.70 -11.31 -4.02
N THR A 45 0.70 -11.04 -2.73
CA THR A 45 1.44 -11.80 -1.72
C THR A 45 0.48 -12.62 -0.86
N ARG A 46 1.01 -13.60 -0.15
CA ARG A 46 0.22 -14.43 0.78
C ARG A 46 0.19 -13.88 2.20
N HIS A 47 1.04 -12.89 2.48
CA HIS A 47 1.11 -12.21 3.77
C HIS A 47 1.63 -10.78 3.55
N GLU A 48 1.12 -9.84 4.31
CA GLU A 48 1.45 -8.43 4.16
C GLU A 48 2.89 -8.11 4.58
N ALA A 49 3.46 -8.90 5.49
CA ALA A 49 4.88 -8.78 5.81
C ALA A 49 5.76 -9.05 4.59
N THR A 50 5.40 -10.05 3.79
CA THR A 50 6.09 -10.33 2.53
C THR A 50 5.98 -9.16 1.58
N ALA A 51 4.79 -8.57 1.46
CA ALA A 51 4.58 -7.39 0.61
C ALA A 51 5.48 -6.22 1.03
N SER A 52 5.55 -5.92 2.32
CA SER A 52 6.37 -4.84 2.83
C SER A 52 7.87 -5.10 2.65
N LEU A 53 8.34 -6.34 2.82
CA LEU A 53 9.73 -6.71 2.57
C LEU A 53 10.09 -6.66 1.08
N MET A 54 9.18 -7.07 0.20
CA MET A 54 9.40 -6.95 -1.25
C MET A 54 9.46 -5.49 -1.70
N ALA A 55 8.60 -4.65 -1.13
CA ALA A 55 8.62 -3.21 -1.38
C ALA A 55 9.92 -2.57 -0.87
N ASP A 56 10.38 -2.94 0.32
CA ASP A 56 11.66 -2.48 0.88
C ASP A 56 12.82 -2.86 -0.02
N ALA A 57 12.93 -4.13 -0.40
CA ALA A 57 13.98 -4.60 -1.30
C ALA A 57 13.95 -3.89 -2.66
N THR A 58 12.75 -3.64 -3.20
CA THR A 58 12.58 -2.90 -4.45
C THR A 58 13.13 -1.48 -4.32
N GLY A 59 12.81 -0.80 -3.23
CA GLY A 59 13.32 0.55 -2.96
C GLY A 59 14.84 0.58 -2.82
N GLN A 60 15.41 -0.38 -2.11
CA GLN A 60 16.85 -0.48 -1.93
C GLN A 60 17.59 -0.69 -3.27
N ILE A 61 17.06 -1.55 -4.13
CA ILE A 61 17.73 -1.92 -5.39
C ILE A 61 17.53 -0.84 -6.44
N SER A 62 16.32 -0.31 -6.60
CA SER A 62 15.97 0.61 -7.69
C SER A 62 16.20 2.08 -7.36
N GLY A 63 16.22 2.45 -6.09
CA GLY A 63 16.20 3.84 -5.65
C GLY A 63 14.84 4.54 -5.83
N THR A 64 13.89 3.91 -6.50
CA THR A 64 12.49 4.36 -6.59
C THR A 64 11.70 3.73 -5.45
N PRO A 65 10.80 4.46 -4.78
CA PRO A 65 10.07 3.88 -3.65
C PRO A 65 9.37 2.57 -4.01
N GLY A 66 9.61 1.54 -3.22
CA GLY A 66 8.79 0.33 -3.26
C GLY A 66 7.43 0.61 -2.62
N VAL A 67 6.35 0.07 -3.17
CA VAL A 67 4.99 0.33 -2.69
C VAL A 67 4.35 -0.97 -2.22
N CYS A 68 3.89 -0.98 -0.98
CA CYS A 68 3.07 -2.07 -0.45
C CYS A 68 1.71 -1.55 0.00
N VAL A 69 0.71 -2.40 -0.10
CA VAL A 69 -0.66 -2.07 0.27
C VAL A 69 -1.30 -3.20 1.06
N ALA A 70 -2.06 -2.84 2.07
CA ALA A 70 -2.85 -3.78 2.86
C ALA A 70 -4.18 -3.16 3.28
N THR A 71 -5.14 -4.03 3.61
CA THR A 71 -6.37 -3.59 4.23
C THR A 71 -6.13 -3.06 5.64
N LEU A 72 -7.15 -2.47 6.23
CA LEU A 72 -7.09 -1.93 7.60
C LEU A 72 -6.89 -3.04 8.66
N GLY A 73 -6.53 -2.62 9.88
CA GLY A 73 -6.43 -3.51 11.04
C GLY A 73 -5.26 -4.47 10.93
N PRO A 74 -5.51 -5.79 11.04
CA PRO A 74 -4.43 -6.80 11.01
C PRO A 74 -3.55 -6.71 9.77
N GLY A 75 -4.11 -6.40 8.60
CA GLY A 75 -3.34 -6.23 7.37
C GLY A 75 -2.32 -5.12 7.48
N ALA A 76 -2.72 -3.97 8.01
CA ALA A 76 -1.81 -2.85 8.25
C ALA A 76 -0.72 -3.20 9.27
N VAL A 77 -1.10 -3.87 10.37
CA VAL A 77 -0.15 -4.30 11.40
C VAL A 77 0.86 -5.29 10.85
N ASN A 78 0.43 -6.20 9.98
CA ASN A 78 1.31 -7.19 9.38
C ASN A 78 2.39 -6.58 8.46
N MET A 79 2.22 -5.35 7.98
CA MET A 79 3.25 -4.65 7.20
C MET A 79 4.41 -4.12 8.05
N THR A 80 4.27 -4.07 9.38
CA THR A 80 5.25 -3.40 10.26
C THR A 80 6.65 -3.95 10.14
N LEU A 81 6.83 -5.23 9.85
CA LEU A 81 8.15 -5.84 9.72
C LEU A 81 8.98 -5.16 8.61
N GLY A 82 8.45 -5.09 7.40
CA GLY A 82 9.16 -4.46 6.29
C GLY A 82 9.23 -2.94 6.43
N VAL A 83 8.20 -2.30 6.98
CA VAL A 83 8.22 -0.85 7.25
C VAL A 83 9.31 -0.50 8.27
N ALA A 84 9.44 -1.27 9.34
CA ALA A 84 10.49 -1.06 10.34
C ALA A 84 11.87 -1.28 9.74
N ASN A 85 12.04 -2.31 8.92
CA ASN A 85 13.31 -2.58 8.24
C ASN A 85 13.68 -1.43 7.29
N ALA A 86 12.74 -1.00 6.45
CA ALA A 86 12.94 0.12 5.54
C ALA A 86 13.31 1.42 6.28
N PHE A 87 12.67 1.66 7.44
CA PHE A 87 12.97 2.82 8.28
C PHE A 87 14.41 2.78 8.80
N LEU A 88 14.83 1.63 9.33
CA LEU A 88 16.18 1.45 9.85
C LEU A 88 17.24 1.56 8.76
N ASP A 89 16.99 1.00 7.60
CA ASP A 89 17.91 1.00 6.46
C ASP A 89 17.83 2.28 5.63
N ARG A 90 16.89 3.18 5.94
CA ARG A 90 16.62 4.41 5.19
C ARG A 90 16.30 4.14 3.72
N SER A 91 15.66 3.02 3.43
CA SER A 91 15.21 2.70 2.07
C SER A 91 13.90 3.39 1.74
N PRO A 92 13.70 3.80 0.48
CA PRO A 92 12.46 4.46 0.07
C PRO A 92 11.33 3.44 -0.01
N LEU A 93 10.29 3.65 0.81
CA LEU A 93 9.11 2.78 0.88
C LEU A 93 7.87 3.62 1.10
N ILE A 94 6.80 3.26 0.39
CA ILE A 94 5.44 3.79 0.59
C ILE A 94 4.56 2.64 1.04
N ALA A 95 4.00 2.75 2.24
CA ALA A 95 3.02 1.80 2.75
C ALA A 95 1.63 2.44 2.71
N ILE A 96 0.71 1.81 2.02
CA ILE A 96 -0.67 2.27 1.86
C ILE A 96 -1.58 1.33 2.63
N THR A 97 -2.44 1.89 3.46
CA THR A 97 -3.47 1.12 4.16
C THR A 97 -4.77 1.90 4.19
N ALA A 98 -5.85 1.19 4.40
CA ALA A 98 -7.17 1.77 4.53
C ALA A 98 -7.45 2.18 5.99
N ALA A 99 -8.47 2.99 6.15
CA ALA A 99 -9.06 3.34 7.42
C ALA A 99 -10.58 3.20 7.33
N HIS A 100 -11.23 3.10 8.46
CA HIS A 100 -12.69 3.17 8.50
C HIS A 100 -13.19 4.52 7.99
N PRO A 101 -14.38 4.57 7.37
CA PRO A 101 -15.02 5.83 7.04
C PRO A 101 -15.12 6.72 8.27
N THR A 102 -14.96 8.03 8.09
CA THR A 102 -15.04 8.99 9.20
C THR A 102 -16.37 8.91 9.95
N THR A 103 -17.45 8.54 9.27
CA THR A 103 -18.78 8.32 9.86
C THR A 103 -18.82 7.11 10.79
N ALA A 104 -17.85 6.21 10.74
CA ALA A 104 -17.76 5.01 11.59
C ALA A 104 -16.73 5.20 12.73
N ALA A 105 -16.13 6.38 12.87
CA ALA A 105 -15.08 6.65 13.85
C ALA A 105 -15.55 6.45 15.30
N ASP A 106 -16.83 6.71 15.58
CA ASP A 106 -17.42 6.58 16.93
C ASP A 106 -17.55 5.14 17.42
N ARG A 107 -17.42 4.15 16.56
CA ARG A 107 -17.44 2.75 16.97
C ARG A 107 -16.28 2.34 17.87
N LYS A 108 -15.24 3.14 17.93
CA LYS A 108 -14.09 2.90 18.82
C LYS A 108 -14.38 3.21 20.28
N SER A 109 -15.46 3.93 20.58
CA SER A 109 -15.85 4.28 21.95
C SER A 109 -16.65 3.19 22.64
N VAL A 110 -16.93 2.08 22.01
CA VAL A 110 -17.79 1.00 22.51
C VAL A 110 -17.02 -0.24 22.96
N VAL A 111 -15.70 -0.16 23.00
CA VAL A 111 -14.86 -1.27 23.49
C VAL A 111 -14.21 -0.90 24.79
#